data_06a33204de9412f2bf42425999526806
#
_entry.id   06a33204de9412f2bf42425999526806
#
_cell.length_a   1.000
_cell.length_b   1.000
_cell.length_c   1.000
_cell.angle_alpha   90.00
_cell.angle_beta   90.00
_cell.angle_gamma   90.00
#
_symmetry.space_group_name_H-M   'P 1'
#
loop_
_entity.id
_entity.type
_entity.pdbx_description
1 polymer ?
#
loop_
_entity_poly.entity_id
_entity_poly.type
_entity_poly.pdbx_seq_one_letter_code
_entity_poly.pdbx_strand_id
1 'polypeptide(L)'
;MKVIRDQKFITFCEMLGSNMRFCRLKFGQPQKVLAAHIGVSHQNVQKYEAGDIIPSAYRLKQIADFYKVKTDDLLDPAFIHRSTVANEVLDAAPKMEVANGNI
;
A
#
# COMPACT_ATOMS: atom_id res chain seq x y z
N MET A 1 -27.77 14.49 -12.65
CA MET A 1 -28.09 13.38 -11.75
C MET A 1 -26.98 13.21 -10.72
N LYS A 2 -27.37 13.01 -9.50
CA LYS A 2 -26.38 12.81 -8.44
C LYS A 2 -25.84 11.38 -8.48
N VAL A 3 -24.54 11.24 -8.47
CA VAL A 3 -23.91 9.92 -8.37
C VAL A 3 -23.74 9.62 -6.89
N ILE A 4 -24.27 8.48 -6.47
CA ILE A 4 -24.18 8.05 -5.08
C ILE A 4 -23.23 6.85 -5.04
N ARG A 5 -22.16 7.01 -4.26
CA ARG A 5 -21.25 5.91 -4.04
C ARG A 5 -21.87 4.97 -3.02
N ASP A 6 -21.91 3.70 -3.33
CA ASP A 6 -22.38 2.74 -2.34
C ASP A 6 -21.27 2.44 -1.33
N GLN A 7 -21.65 1.81 -0.24
CA GLN A 7 -20.72 1.55 0.86
C GLN A 7 -19.60 0.60 0.45
N LYS A 8 -19.89 -0.35 -0.40
CA LYS A 8 -18.87 -1.30 -0.87
C LYS A 8 -17.77 -0.58 -1.63
N PHE A 9 -18.15 0.37 -2.48
CA PHE A 9 -17.19 1.14 -3.24
C PHE A 9 -16.34 2.03 -2.33
N ILE A 10 -16.98 2.70 -1.39
CA ILE A 10 -16.27 3.55 -0.43
C ILE A 10 -15.27 2.73 0.36
N THR A 11 -15.69 1.58 0.88
CA THR A 11 -14.83 0.68 1.65
C THR A 11 -13.65 0.20 0.80
N PHE A 12 -13.91 -0.11 -0.46
CA PHE A 12 -12.84 -0.53 -1.37
C PHE A 12 -11.80 0.59 -1.55
N CYS A 13 -12.26 1.81 -1.78
CA CYS A 13 -11.36 2.95 -1.98
C CYS A 13 -10.49 3.18 -0.74
N GLU A 14 -11.10 3.10 0.44
CA GLU A 14 -10.38 3.29 1.69
C GLU A 14 -9.39 2.17 1.93
N MET A 15 -9.76 0.95 1.63
CA MET A 15 -8.87 -0.20 1.74
C MET A 15 -7.64 -0.05 0.85
N LEU A 16 -7.87 0.29 -0.41
CA LEU A 16 -6.76 0.48 -1.36
C LEU A 16 -5.84 1.60 -0.89
N GLY A 17 -6.41 2.73 -0.49
CA GLY A 17 -5.63 3.85 0.02
C GLY A 17 -4.81 3.48 1.24
N SER A 18 -5.39 2.72 2.17
CA SER A 18 -4.70 2.25 3.37
C SER A 18 -3.54 1.32 3.02
N ASN A 19 -3.75 0.43 2.05
CA ASN A 19 -2.68 -0.48 1.62
C ASN A 19 -1.52 0.29 1.00
N MET A 20 -1.82 1.32 0.19
CA MET A 20 -0.78 2.18 -0.37
C MET A 20 -0.01 2.92 0.71
N ARG A 21 -0.73 3.49 1.67
CA ARG A 21 -0.12 4.21 2.77
C ARG A 21 0.76 3.28 3.61
N PHE A 22 0.31 2.07 3.86
CA PHE A 22 1.09 1.07 4.60
C PHE A 22 2.43 0.81 3.92
N CYS A 23 2.42 0.60 2.61
CA CYS A 23 3.65 0.40 1.83
C CYS A 23 4.58 1.61 1.95
N ARG A 24 4.02 2.80 1.79
CA ARG A 24 4.79 4.04 1.86
C ARG A 24 5.48 4.21 3.22
N LEU A 25 4.74 3.95 4.27
CA LEU A 25 5.28 4.07 5.62
C LEU A 25 6.37 3.04 5.89
N LYS A 26 6.24 1.85 5.34
CA LYS A 26 7.29 0.83 5.46
C LYS A 26 8.58 1.27 4.75
N PHE A 27 8.46 2.02 3.68
CA PHE A 27 9.61 2.57 2.97
C PHE A 27 10.14 3.85 3.63
N GLY A 28 9.43 4.37 4.64
CA GLY A 28 9.84 5.57 5.35
C GLY A 28 9.86 6.81 4.48
N GLN A 29 8.94 6.93 3.52
CA GLN A 29 8.97 7.99 2.53
C GLN A 29 7.76 8.91 2.64
N PRO A 30 7.93 10.20 2.31
CA PRO A 30 6.79 11.09 2.15
C PRO A 30 6.06 10.80 0.84
N GLN A 31 4.83 11.27 0.75
CA GLN A 31 3.99 11.03 -0.43
C GLN A 31 4.59 11.58 -1.73
N LYS A 32 5.35 12.66 -1.64
CA LYS A 32 5.92 13.31 -2.83
C LYS A 32 6.92 12.42 -3.58
N VAL A 33 7.52 11.44 -2.91
CA VAL A 33 8.48 10.56 -3.55
C VAL A 33 7.76 9.66 -4.55
N LEU A 34 6.65 9.05 -4.15
CA LEU A 34 5.84 8.27 -5.07
C LEU A 34 5.30 9.15 -6.20
N ALA A 35 4.79 10.32 -5.85
CA ALA A 35 4.22 11.25 -6.83
C ALA A 35 5.22 11.53 -7.95
N ALA A 36 6.45 11.86 -7.59
CA ALA A 36 7.49 12.15 -8.57
C ALA A 36 7.82 10.92 -9.42
N HIS A 37 7.85 9.75 -8.79
CA HIS A 37 8.22 8.52 -9.49
C HIS A 37 7.20 8.13 -10.56
N ILE A 38 5.91 8.26 -10.25
CA ILE A 38 4.87 7.84 -11.19
C ILE A 38 4.33 8.99 -12.03
N GLY A 39 4.84 10.20 -11.83
CA GLY A 39 4.46 11.34 -12.68
C GLY A 39 3.09 11.91 -12.39
N VAL A 40 2.66 11.91 -11.14
CA VAL A 40 1.40 12.55 -10.73
C VAL A 40 1.69 13.61 -9.69
N SER A 41 0.69 14.44 -9.39
CA SER A 41 0.85 15.47 -8.36
C SER A 41 0.86 14.85 -6.97
N HIS A 42 1.47 15.57 -6.03
CA HIS A 42 1.44 15.18 -4.63
C HIS A 42 -0.01 15.09 -4.13
N GLN A 43 -0.85 16.02 -4.57
CA GLN A 43 -2.26 16.02 -4.20
C GLN A 43 -2.98 14.76 -4.66
N ASN A 44 -2.62 14.23 -5.83
CA ASN A 44 -3.22 12.99 -6.30
C ASN A 44 -2.84 11.81 -5.39
N VAL A 45 -1.59 11.74 -4.95
CA VAL A 45 -1.19 10.67 -4.02
C VAL A 45 -1.94 10.80 -2.70
N GLN A 46 -2.10 12.03 -2.20
CA GLN A 46 -2.91 12.26 -0.99
C GLN A 46 -4.32 11.72 -1.17
N LYS A 47 -4.94 12.00 -2.31
CA LYS A 47 -6.31 11.54 -2.59
C LYS A 47 -6.38 10.03 -2.73
N TYR A 48 -5.38 9.41 -3.34
CA TYR A 48 -5.32 7.95 -3.42
C TYR A 48 -5.32 7.34 -2.02
N GLU A 49 -4.44 7.84 -1.15
CA GLU A 49 -4.30 7.28 0.20
C GLU A 49 -5.51 7.58 1.08
N ALA A 50 -6.18 8.69 0.84
CA ALA A 50 -7.39 9.03 1.57
C ALA A 50 -8.62 8.26 1.08
N GLY A 51 -8.52 7.58 -0.07
CA GLY A 51 -9.67 6.89 -0.65
C GLY A 51 -10.61 7.80 -1.40
N ASP A 52 -10.17 9.03 -1.73
CA ASP A 52 -11.01 9.99 -2.44
C ASP A 52 -11.09 9.69 -3.93
N ILE A 53 -10.01 9.17 -4.50
CA ILE A 53 -9.97 8.77 -5.90
C ILE A 53 -9.22 7.45 -6.02
N ILE A 54 -9.47 6.74 -7.11
CA ILE A 54 -8.81 5.47 -7.40
C ILE A 54 -7.78 5.72 -8.50
N PRO A 55 -6.54 5.24 -8.32
CA PRO A 55 -5.59 5.31 -9.41
C PRO A 55 -6.04 4.44 -10.59
N SER A 56 -5.71 4.87 -11.80
CA SER A 56 -5.96 4.06 -12.98
C SER A 56 -5.21 2.74 -12.87
N ALA A 57 -5.59 1.77 -13.69
CA ALA A 57 -4.88 0.49 -13.72
C ALA A 57 -3.39 0.69 -13.99
N TYR A 58 -3.06 1.62 -14.88
CA TYR A 58 -1.67 1.92 -15.21
C TYR A 58 -0.92 2.47 -14.00
N ARG A 59 -1.52 3.44 -13.32
CA ARG A 59 -0.90 4.02 -12.12
C ARG A 59 -0.79 2.99 -11.00
N LEU A 60 -1.82 2.15 -10.85
CA LEU A 60 -1.80 1.11 -9.82
C LEU A 60 -0.64 0.14 -10.04
N LYS A 61 -0.40 -0.23 -11.31
CA LYS A 61 0.74 -1.09 -11.64
C LYS A 61 2.06 -0.41 -11.28
N GLN A 62 2.20 0.88 -11.60
CA GLN A 62 3.40 1.63 -11.26
C GLN A 62 3.62 1.69 -9.75
N ILE A 63 2.54 1.90 -8.99
CA ILE A 63 2.60 1.99 -7.54
C ILE A 63 3.04 0.65 -6.95
N ALA A 64 2.45 -0.45 -7.42
CA ALA A 64 2.81 -1.78 -6.96
C ALA A 64 4.29 -2.08 -7.25
N ASP A 65 4.74 -1.76 -8.46
CA ASP A 65 6.13 -1.98 -8.84
C ASP A 65 7.07 -1.15 -7.97
N PHE A 66 6.70 0.10 -7.70
CA PHE A 66 7.53 0.97 -6.88
C PHE A 66 7.70 0.44 -5.46
N TYR A 67 6.63 -0.06 -4.87
CA TYR A 67 6.66 -0.60 -3.51
C TYR A 67 7.04 -2.09 -3.48
N LYS A 68 7.33 -2.68 -4.63
CA LYS A 68 7.77 -4.08 -4.74
C LYS A 68 6.77 -5.06 -4.17
N VAL A 69 5.50 -4.78 -4.44
CA VAL A 69 4.39 -5.67 -4.10
C VAL A 69 3.63 -5.99 -5.38
N LYS A 70 2.73 -6.95 -5.29
CA LYS A 70 1.86 -7.28 -6.43
C LYS A 70 0.67 -6.34 -6.44
N THR A 71 0.13 -6.08 -7.63
CA THR A 71 -1.13 -5.35 -7.74
C THR A 71 -2.21 -6.02 -6.91
N ASP A 72 -2.25 -7.36 -6.91
CA ASP A 72 -3.21 -8.11 -6.10
C ASP A 72 -3.08 -7.81 -4.61
N ASP A 73 -1.86 -7.58 -4.12
CA ASP A 73 -1.64 -7.24 -2.72
C ASP A 73 -2.31 -5.90 -2.37
N LEU A 74 -2.17 -4.92 -3.25
CA LEU A 74 -2.78 -3.60 -3.01
C LEU A 74 -4.30 -3.67 -3.01
N LEU A 75 -4.86 -4.66 -3.71
CA LEU A 75 -6.31 -4.84 -3.83
C LEU A 75 -6.88 -5.80 -2.80
N ASP A 76 -6.04 -6.33 -1.92
CA ASP A 76 -6.44 -7.35 -0.96
C ASP A 76 -6.73 -6.71 0.39
N PRO A 77 -7.97 -6.81 0.89
CA PRO A 77 -8.30 -6.24 2.20
C PRO A 77 -7.52 -6.87 3.35
N ALA A 78 -6.95 -8.04 3.16
CA ALA A 78 -6.16 -8.71 4.20
C ALA A 78 -4.67 -8.39 4.12
N PHE A 79 -4.24 -7.54 3.17
CA PHE A 79 -2.82 -7.30 2.92
C PHE A 79 -2.06 -6.80 4.15
N ILE A 80 -2.58 -5.77 4.81
CA ILE A 80 -1.90 -5.20 5.98
C ILE A 80 -1.83 -6.21 7.11
N HIS A 81 -2.94 -6.89 7.38
CA HIS A 81 -2.99 -7.89 8.44
C HIS A 81 -2.01 -9.02 8.16
N ARG A 82 -2.03 -9.55 6.94
CA ARG A 82 -1.14 -10.64 6.53
C ARG A 82 0.32 -10.24 6.68
N SER A 83 0.65 -9.02 6.27
CA SER A 83 2.02 -8.51 6.35
C SER A 83 2.45 -8.32 7.81
N THR A 84 1.56 -7.82 8.66
CA THR A 84 1.85 -7.58 10.07
C THR A 84 2.05 -8.91 10.81
N VAL A 85 1.19 -9.89 10.55
CA VAL A 85 1.31 -11.22 11.17
C VAL A 85 2.63 -11.87 10.76
N ALA A 86 2.99 -11.78 9.48
CA ALA A 86 4.26 -12.34 9.00
C ALA A 86 5.44 -11.70 9.72
N ASN A 87 5.41 -10.38 9.90
CA ASN A 87 6.47 -9.67 10.62
C ASN A 87 6.53 -10.10 12.08
N GLU A 88 5.38 -10.27 12.72
CA GLU A 88 5.33 -10.72 14.11
C GLU A 88 5.92 -12.13 14.27
N VAL A 89 5.60 -13.01 13.34
CA VAL A 89 6.14 -14.36 13.35
C VAL A 89 7.65 -14.34 13.19
N LEU A 90 8.15 -13.53 12.27
CA LEU A 90 9.59 -13.40 12.06
C LEU A 90 10.28 -12.81 13.29
N ASP A 91 9.67 -11.81 13.92
CA ASP A 91 10.22 -11.19 15.11
C ASP A 91 10.21 -12.15 16.31
N ALA A 92 9.22 -13.02 16.39
CA ALA A 92 9.09 -13.99 17.47
C ALA A 92 9.97 -15.21 17.28
N ALA A 93 10.45 -15.46 16.06
CA ALA A 93 11.28 -16.62 15.78
C ALA A 93 12.62 -16.50 16.48
N PRO A 94 13.24 -17.61 16.88
CA PRO A 94 14.60 -17.58 17.46
C PRO A 94 15.55 -16.90 16.46
N LYS A 95 16.40 -16.00 16.98
CA LYS A 95 17.40 -15.34 16.14
C LYS A 95 18.51 -16.34 15.87
N MET A 96 18.63 -16.66 14.72
CA MET A 96 19.72 -17.51 14.29
C MET A 96 20.95 -16.70 14.08
N GLU A 97 20.70 -16.59 14.44
CA GLU A 97 21.05 -15.91 14.08
C GLU A 97 21.70 -15.67 13.42
N VAL A 98 21.58 -15.63 13.26
CA VAL A 98 21.59 -15.32 12.66
C VAL A 98 22.25 -15.34 12.14
N ALA A 99 22.59 -15.44 12.07
CA ALA A 99 22.65 -15.48 11.62
C ALA A 99 23.03 -15.37 11.20
N ASN A 100 23.31 -15.44 11.15
CA ASN A 100 23.14 -15.26 10.78
C ASN A 100 23.21 -15.05 10.45
N GLY A 101 23.84 -14.92 10.32
CA GLY A 101 23.43 -14.80 10.15
C GLY A 101 23.40 -14.61 10.24
N ASN A 102 23.81 -14.77 10.22
CA ASN A 102 23.44 -14.76 10.36
C ASN A 102 23.30 -14.97 10.52
N ILE A 103 23.63 -15.03 10.49
CA ILE A 103 23.18 -15.33 10.65
C ILE A 103 23.06 -15.28 10.68
#